data_bded5167a6311362bc55ee0299d0f394
#
_entry.id   bded5167a6311362bc55ee0299d0f394
#
_cell.length_a   1.000
_cell.length_b   1.000
_cell.length_c   1.000
_cell.angle_alpha   90.00
_cell.angle_beta   90.00
_cell.angle_gamma   90.00
#
_symmetry.space_group_name_H-M   'P 1'
#
loop_
_entity.id
_entity.type
_entity.pdbx_description
1 polymer ?
#
loop_
_entity_poly.entity_id
_entity_poly.type
_entity_poly.pdbx_seq_one_letter_code
_entity_poly.pdbx_strand_id
1 'polypeptide(L)'
;MRSSWPTITRTQISQQAAKTDADVIVFAGVHFMAETAKILNPNKLVLLPDLAAGCSLADSCPAAEFAAFKAAHPDHLVISYINCTAEIKALSDIICTSANAVQ
;
A
#
# COMPACT_ATOMS: atom_id res chain seq x y z
N MET A 1 -2.44 -11.64 30.34
CA MET A 1 -2.65 -10.20 29.99
C MET A 1 -3.27 -10.15 28.60
N ARG A 2 -4.53 -9.81 28.51
CA ARG A 2 -5.15 -9.61 27.20
C ARG A 2 -4.80 -8.22 26.73
N SER A 3 -4.02 -8.11 25.64
CA SER A 3 -3.88 -6.85 24.95
C SER A 3 -5.22 -6.54 24.27
N SER A 4 -5.90 -5.49 24.70
CA SER A 4 -7.09 -4.97 24.04
C SER A 4 -6.68 -4.14 22.81
N TRP A 5 -6.10 -4.80 21.81
CA TRP A 5 -5.87 -4.15 20.53
C TRP A 5 -7.21 -4.02 19.81
N PRO A 6 -7.62 -2.83 19.41
CA PRO A 6 -8.82 -2.69 18.59
C PRO A 6 -8.66 -3.48 17.29
N THR A 7 -9.73 -4.12 16.87
CA THR A 7 -9.75 -4.73 15.54
C THR A 7 -9.61 -3.64 14.51
N ILE A 8 -8.45 -3.61 13.83
CA ILE A 8 -8.12 -2.57 12.86
C ILE A 8 -8.20 -3.21 11.47
N THR A 9 -8.92 -2.58 10.55
CA THR A 9 -8.96 -3.02 9.15
C THR A 9 -7.60 -2.79 8.50
N ARG A 10 -7.28 -3.56 7.44
CA ARG A 10 -6.00 -3.49 6.74
C ARG A 10 -5.62 -2.06 6.30
N THR A 11 -6.57 -1.29 5.85
CA THR A 11 -6.36 0.11 5.45
C THR A 11 -6.04 1.01 6.65
N GLN A 12 -6.64 0.73 7.80
CA GLN A 12 -6.44 1.51 9.03
C GLN A 12 -5.06 1.28 9.66
N ILE A 13 -4.41 0.13 9.41
CA ILE A 13 -3.08 -0.16 9.96
C ILE A 13 -2.05 0.88 9.52
N SER A 14 -1.97 1.18 8.23
CA SER A 14 -1.05 2.20 7.70
C SER A 14 -1.39 3.61 8.20
N GLN A 15 -2.68 3.92 8.37
CA GLN A 15 -3.12 5.17 8.96
C GLN A 15 -2.78 5.28 10.45
N GLN A 16 -2.86 4.19 11.20
CA GLN A 16 -2.44 4.16 12.61
C GLN A 16 -0.92 4.34 12.73
N ALA A 17 -0.15 3.75 11.82
CA ALA A 17 1.29 3.98 11.74
C ALA A 17 1.63 5.45 11.51
N ALA A 18 0.80 6.20 10.78
CA ALA A 18 0.96 7.63 10.56
C ALA A 18 0.71 8.48 11.82
N LYS A 19 -0.10 7.99 12.74
CA LYS A 19 -0.47 8.72 13.97
C LYS A 19 0.49 8.50 15.14
N THR A 20 1.37 7.51 15.06
CA THR A 20 2.35 7.26 16.13
C THR A 20 3.46 8.30 16.11
N ASP A 21 3.98 8.63 17.28
CA ASP A 21 5.16 9.47 17.45
C ASP A 21 6.48 8.68 17.42
N ALA A 22 6.42 7.37 17.26
CA ALA A 22 7.59 6.50 17.14
C ALA A 22 8.41 6.83 15.88
N ASP A 23 9.74 6.81 16.01
CA ASP A 23 10.67 7.01 14.89
C ASP A 23 10.83 5.78 14.01
N VAL A 24 10.56 4.60 14.57
CA VAL A 24 10.69 3.30 13.91
C VAL A 24 9.36 2.56 13.97
N ILE A 25 8.91 2.09 12.80
CA ILE A 25 7.72 1.26 12.65
C ILE A 25 8.17 -0.13 12.20
N VAL A 26 7.90 -1.16 12.99
CA VAL A 26 8.06 -2.56 12.58
C VAL A 26 6.71 -3.03 12.03
N PHE A 27 6.65 -3.26 10.73
CA PHE A 27 5.42 -3.65 10.04
C PHE A 27 5.40 -5.16 9.80
N ALA A 28 4.66 -5.90 10.62
CA ALA A 28 4.49 -7.34 10.46
C ALA A 28 3.32 -7.62 9.51
N GLY A 29 3.63 -7.70 8.21
CA GLY A 29 2.62 -7.88 7.16
C GLY A 29 3.25 -8.02 5.78
N VAL A 30 2.45 -7.83 4.75
CA VAL A 30 2.90 -7.93 3.37
C VAL A 30 3.65 -6.67 2.91
N HIS A 31 4.55 -6.84 1.96
CA HIS A 31 5.47 -5.80 1.49
C HIS A 31 4.75 -4.52 1.03
N PHE A 32 3.73 -4.61 0.19
CA PHE A 32 3.03 -3.43 -0.32
C PHE A 32 2.32 -2.61 0.78
N MET A 33 1.93 -3.23 1.89
CA MET A 33 1.36 -2.51 3.03
C MET A 33 2.43 -1.76 3.82
N ALA A 34 3.64 -2.33 3.96
CA ALA A 34 4.79 -1.64 4.54
C ALA A 34 5.21 -0.45 3.66
N GLU A 35 5.19 -0.60 2.34
CA GLU A 35 5.42 0.51 1.40
C GLU A 35 4.39 1.63 1.60
N THR A 36 3.12 1.31 1.77
CA THR A 36 2.08 2.31 2.07
C THR A 36 2.36 3.02 3.40
N ALA A 37 2.77 2.27 4.44
CA ALA A 37 3.17 2.87 5.71
C ALA A 37 4.36 3.81 5.54
N LYS A 38 5.34 3.46 4.71
CA LYS A 38 6.49 4.33 4.40
C LYS A 38 6.09 5.59 3.63
N ILE A 39 5.21 5.48 2.65
CA ILE A 39 4.69 6.63 1.89
C ILE A 39 4.01 7.64 2.82
N LEU A 40 3.22 7.16 3.78
CA LEU A 40 2.54 8.00 4.76
C LEU A 40 3.48 8.55 5.85
N ASN A 41 4.65 7.96 6.02
CA ASN A 41 5.63 8.32 7.04
C ASN A 41 7.04 8.44 6.44
N PRO A 42 7.28 9.40 5.53
CA PRO A 42 8.54 9.48 4.78
C PRO A 42 9.77 9.68 5.68
N ASN A 43 9.59 10.30 6.85
CA ASN A 43 10.67 10.59 7.79
C ASN A 43 10.92 9.47 8.82
N LYS A 44 10.09 8.42 8.83
CA LYS A 44 10.22 7.30 9.77
C LYS A 44 10.91 6.11 9.10
N LEU A 45 11.62 5.33 9.92
CA LEU A 45 12.15 4.05 9.48
C LEU A 45 11.04 3.00 9.55
N VAL A 46 10.71 2.39 8.42
CA VAL A 46 9.75 1.30 8.34
C VAL A 46 10.51 0.00 8.06
N LEU A 47 10.44 -0.94 8.98
CA LEU A 47 11.08 -2.23 8.91
C LEU A 47 10.06 -3.32 8.62
N LEU A 48 10.40 -4.22 7.73
CA LEU A 48 9.62 -5.38 7.38
C LEU A 48 10.43 -6.64 7.71
N PRO A 49 9.93 -7.54 8.59
CA PRO A 49 10.68 -8.73 9.00
C PRO A 49 11.04 -9.67 7.84
N ASP A 50 10.18 -9.75 6.83
CA ASP A 50 10.41 -10.53 5.62
C ASP A 50 10.03 -9.71 4.38
N LEU A 51 11.02 -9.32 3.61
CA LEU A 51 10.85 -8.56 2.37
C LEU A 51 10.15 -9.38 1.26
N ALA A 52 10.19 -10.70 1.36
CA ALA A 52 9.52 -11.60 0.42
C ALA A 52 8.05 -11.85 0.78
N ALA A 53 7.56 -11.32 1.90
CA ALA A 53 6.15 -11.42 2.27
C ALA A 53 5.28 -10.67 1.26
N GLY A 54 4.78 -11.39 0.25
CA GLY A 54 4.03 -10.87 -0.88
C GLY A 54 2.55 -11.27 -0.86
N CYS A 55 1.88 -10.91 -1.94
CA CYS A 55 0.49 -11.28 -2.19
C CYS A 55 0.35 -11.58 -3.68
N SER A 56 -0.13 -12.77 -4.01
CA SER A 56 -0.28 -13.22 -5.40
C SER A 56 -1.17 -12.28 -6.25
N LEU A 57 -2.15 -11.64 -5.64
CA LEU A 57 -2.97 -10.64 -6.33
C LEU A 57 -2.17 -9.38 -6.68
N ALA A 58 -1.34 -8.89 -5.77
CA ALA A 58 -0.48 -7.74 -6.05
C ALA A 58 0.60 -8.09 -7.09
N ASP A 59 1.14 -9.31 -7.01
CA ASP A 59 2.18 -9.81 -7.93
C ASP A 59 1.65 -10.11 -9.34
N SER A 60 0.33 -10.21 -9.51
CA SER A 60 -0.31 -10.48 -10.81
C SER A 60 -0.31 -9.27 -11.76
N CYS A 61 0.10 -8.10 -11.30
CA CYS A 61 0.19 -6.88 -12.09
C CYS A 61 1.62 -6.31 -12.06
N PRO A 62 2.54 -6.84 -12.87
CA PRO A 62 3.91 -6.33 -12.95
C PRO A 62 3.93 -4.88 -13.45
N ALA A 63 4.70 -4.01 -12.79
CA ALA A 63 4.73 -2.59 -13.08
C ALA A 63 5.18 -2.26 -14.52
N ALA A 64 6.13 -3.02 -15.06
CA ALA A 64 6.61 -2.81 -16.42
C ALA A 64 5.53 -3.08 -17.49
N GLU A 65 4.78 -4.17 -17.33
CA GLU A 65 3.67 -4.51 -18.23
C GLU A 65 2.53 -3.50 -18.10
N PHE A 66 2.24 -3.08 -16.88
CA PHE A 66 1.22 -2.07 -16.61
C PHE A 66 1.60 -0.70 -17.19
N ALA A 67 2.86 -0.29 -17.09
CA ALA A 67 3.35 0.95 -17.70
C ALA A 67 3.21 0.92 -19.22
N ALA A 68 3.53 -0.19 -19.87
CA ALA A 68 3.34 -0.37 -21.31
C ALA A 68 1.86 -0.31 -21.70
N PHE A 69 0.98 -0.93 -20.93
CA PHE A 69 -0.47 -0.87 -21.14
C PHE A 69 -1.00 0.57 -21.00
N LYS A 70 -0.58 1.29 -19.94
CA LYS A 70 -0.94 2.70 -19.74
C LYS A 70 -0.48 3.57 -20.91
N ALA A 71 0.74 3.37 -21.38
CA ALA A 71 1.29 4.12 -22.52
C ALA A 71 0.50 3.89 -23.81
N ALA A 72 -0.07 2.70 -24.00
CA ALA A 72 -0.93 2.37 -25.15
C ALA A 72 -2.34 3.00 -25.04
N HIS A 73 -2.73 3.50 -23.86
CA HIS A 73 -4.04 4.08 -23.61
C HIS A 73 -3.91 5.46 -22.94
N PRO A 74 -3.33 6.46 -23.63
CA PRO A 74 -2.98 7.76 -23.02
C PRO A 74 -4.21 8.57 -22.58
N ASP A 75 -5.38 8.30 -23.15
CA ASP A 75 -6.62 9.03 -22.86
C ASP A 75 -7.43 8.42 -21.71
N HIS A 76 -6.86 7.42 -21.01
CA HIS A 76 -7.53 6.74 -19.91
C HIS A 76 -6.96 7.13 -18.55
N LEU A 77 -7.85 7.36 -17.59
CA LEU A 77 -7.47 7.49 -16.18
C LEU A 77 -7.22 6.11 -15.56
N VAL A 78 -6.17 6.03 -14.78
CA VAL A 78 -5.81 4.82 -14.04
C VAL A 78 -6.28 4.94 -12.61
N ILE A 79 -7.20 4.08 -12.24
CA ILE A 79 -7.69 3.92 -10.86
C ILE A 79 -7.17 2.59 -10.34
N SER A 80 -6.43 2.61 -9.25
CA SER A 80 -5.89 1.40 -8.63
C SER A 80 -6.38 1.21 -7.21
N TYR A 81 -6.59 -0.04 -6.85
CA TYR A 81 -6.90 -0.40 -5.48
C TYR A 81 -5.63 -0.26 -4.61
N ILE A 82 -5.79 0.20 -3.38
CA ILE A 82 -4.66 0.49 -2.48
C ILE A 82 -3.75 -0.71 -2.21
N ASN A 83 -4.23 -1.93 -2.33
CA ASN A 83 -3.46 -3.16 -2.15
C ASN A 83 -2.63 -3.49 -3.41
N CYS A 84 -1.76 -2.61 -3.79
CA CYS A 84 -0.81 -2.77 -4.89
C CYS A 84 0.57 -2.23 -4.47
N THR A 85 1.59 -2.53 -5.26
CA THR A 85 2.96 -2.08 -5.00
C THR A 85 3.08 -0.55 -5.11
N ALA A 86 4.14 0.01 -4.52
CA ALA A 86 4.44 1.43 -4.65
C ALA A 86 4.65 1.85 -6.11
N GLU A 87 5.22 0.97 -6.94
CA GLU A 87 5.43 1.20 -8.38
C GLU A 87 4.09 1.34 -9.12
N ILE A 88 3.11 0.49 -8.85
CA ILE A 88 1.76 0.60 -9.43
C ILE A 88 1.07 1.88 -8.94
N LYS A 89 1.23 2.24 -7.65
CA LYS A 89 0.70 3.50 -7.12
C LYS A 89 1.26 4.70 -7.86
N ALA A 90 2.55 4.70 -8.16
CA ALA A 90 3.20 5.78 -8.89
C ALA A 90 2.71 5.93 -10.34
N LEU A 91 2.25 4.83 -10.95
CA LEU A 91 1.66 4.82 -12.29
C LEU A 91 0.17 5.17 -12.30
N SER A 92 -0.47 5.23 -11.14
CA SER A 92 -1.91 5.44 -11.00
C SER A 92 -2.24 6.92 -10.81
N ASP A 93 -3.36 7.34 -11.37
CA ASP A 93 -3.87 8.71 -11.21
C ASP A 93 -4.71 8.83 -9.94
N ILE A 94 -5.42 7.75 -9.56
CA ILE A 94 -6.27 7.70 -8.37
C ILE A 94 -6.03 6.37 -7.64
N ILE A 95 -5.86 6.45 -6.32
CA ILE A 95 -5.80 5.28 -5.45
C ILE A 95 -7.07 5.23 -4.60
N CYS A 96 -7.76 4.11 -4.63
CA CYS A 96 -9.01 3.93 -3.92
C CYS A 96 -9.01 2.70 -3.01
N THR A 97 -10.02 2.64 -2.17
CA THR A 97 -10.40 1.45 -1.39
C THR A 97 -11.80 1.01 -1.80
N SER A 98 -12.24 -0.16 -1.32
CA SER A 98 -13.62 -0.61 -1.55
C SER A 98 -14.67 0.38 -1.02
N ALA A 99 -14.33 1.18 -0.01
CA ALA A 99 -15.25 2.13 0.62
C ALA A 99 -15.50 3.38 -0.24
N ASN A 100 -14.57 3.77 -1.10
CA ASN A 100 -14.64 5.03 -1.86
C ASN A 100 -14.46 4.89 -3.37
N ALA A 101 -14.40 3.67 -3.88
CA ALA A 101 -14.19 3.42 -5.32
C ALA A 101 -15.32 3.95 -6.22
N VAL A 102 -16.50 4.17 -5.68
CA VAL A 102 -17.70 4.62 -6.43
C VAL A 102 -17.98 6.12 -6.26
N GLN A 103 -17.18 6.78 -5.46
CA GLN A 103 -17.27 8.23 -5.25
C GLN A 103 -16.44 9.00 -6.27
#